data_d8b2ff336699b2cbe671b819fc03677b
#
_entry.id   d8b2ff336699b2cbe671b819fc03677b
#
_cell.length_a   1.000
_cell.length_b   1.000
_cell.length_c   1.000
_cell.angle_alpha   90.00
_cell.angle_beta   90.00
_cell.angle_gamma   90.00
#
_symmetry.space_group_name_H-M   'P 1'
#
loop_
_entity.id
_entity.type
_entity.pdbx_description
1 polymer ?
#
loop_
_entity_poly.entity_id
_entity_poly.type
_entity_poly.pdbx_seq_one_letter_code
_entity_poly.pdbx_strand_id
1 'polypeptide(L)'
;MSLLERLNRKNKKYIAMQQAGQHSKNTHGATGFATSADEVREESYQAIKKEIHTHIIDEMPEDLQRVISQSSADQKELRRLVEGMCADAIKDNPFAIPLGDRERLVEELISEILGLGPIEPLLKDPSVTEVMVNGPDSIYIERKGRLQKTDVRFRNTEHLMHIIDRIVTAVGRRVDESSPMVDARLADGSRVNVIIPPLSLSGPCVTIRKFSKDVLTVDKMIEFGSFDQRMAEFLEDCVKGRLNIVVSGGTGSGKTTLLNVLSSYVPATERIVTLEDSAELQLKQDHVVTLETRPPNIEGEGEVTMRDLVRNALRMRPDRIIVGECRTGEALDMLQAMNTGHDGSMTTAHANSARDALSRLETMVLMSGMELPLRAIRSQIASAVDIIVQIARLRDGSRKIINIAEVTGMEGDIITLQDLFYFENHGVDQDGRITGAFLTSGLRPLCTEKLAMNGVTLPPDLFIM
;
A
#
# COMPACT_ATOMS: atom_id res chain seq x y z
N MET A 1 32.18 -36.11 -20.40
CA MET A 1 32.54 -34.70 -20.08
C MET A 1 31.97 -34.39 -18.71
N SER A 2 32.82 -34.11 -17.72
CA SER A 2 32.40 -33.78 -16.38
C SER A 2 31.69 -32.40 -16.33
N LEU A 3 30.89 -32.16 -15.29
CA LEU A 3 30.22 -30.85 -15.10
C LEU A 3 31.24 -29.71 -15.06
N LEU A 4 32.38 -29.96 -14.44
CA LEU A 4 33.55 -29.07 -14.38
C LEU A 4 34.14 -28.70 -15.76
N GLU A 5 34.20 -29.65 -16.68
CA GLU A 5 34.68 -29.41 -18.06
C GLU A 5 33.70 -28.55 -18.88
N ARG A 6 32.40 -28.75 -18.65
CA ARG A 6 31.33 -27.90 -19.29
C ARG A 6 31.35 -26.49 -18.75
N LEU A 7 31.51 -26.32 -17.44
CA LEU A 7 31.58 -25.00 -16.78
C LEU A 7 32.88 -24.26 -17.14
N ASN A 8 34.03 -24.93 -17.13
CA ASN A 8 35.31 -24.34 -17.57
C ASN A 8 35.27 -23.90 -19.05
N ARG A 9 34.55 -24.63 -19.92
CA ARG A 9 34.36 -24.24 -21.32
C ARG A 9 33.45 -23.01 -21.46
N LYS A 10 32.39 -22.92 -20.64
CA LYS A 10 31.52 -21.74 -20.57
C LYS A 10 32.26 -20.51 -20.02
N ASN A 11 33.09 -20.69 -18.98
CA ASN A 11 33.87 -19.62 -18.38
C ASN A 11 34.98 -19.09 -19.32
N LYS A 12 35.70 -19.99 -20.03
CA LYS A 12 36.64 -19.56 -21.08
C LYS A 12 35.93 -18.76 -22.19
N LYS A 13 34.70 -19.13 -22.53
CA LYS A 13 33.89 -18.41 -23.50
C LYS A 13 33.45 -17.03 -22.97
N TYR A 14 33.10 -16.95 -21.68
CA TYR A 14 32.75 -15.71 -20.96
C TYR A 14 33.92 -14.71 -20.92
N ILE A 15 35.12 -15.15 -20.56
CA ILE A 15 36.34 -14.32 -20.50
C ILE A 15 36.74 -13.88 -21.91
N ALA A 16 36.67 -14.75 -22.89
CA ALA A 16 37.00 -14.42 -24.32
C ALA A 16 36.02 -13.39 -24.90
N MET A 17 34.73 -13.45 -24.52
CA MET A 17 33.74 -12.46 -24.98
C MET A 17 33.89 -11.09 -24.28
N GLN A 18 34.32 -11.06 -23.01
CA GLN A 18 34.66 -9.78 -22.36
C GLN A 18 35.85 -9.08 -23.03
N GLN A 19 36.86 -9.83 -23.43
CA GLN A 19 38.01 -9.30 -24.14
C GLN A 19 37.63 -8.82 -25.53
N ALA A 20 36.73 -9.48 -26.23
CA ALA A 20 36.19 -9.07 -27.54
C ALA A 20 35.30 -7.82 -27.45
N GLY A 21 34.51 -7.68 -26.37
CA GLY A 21 33.63 -6.50 -26.16
C GLY A 21 34.37 -5.21 -25.85
N GLN A 22 35.60 -5.27 -25.33
CA GLN A 22 36.44 -4.10 -25.13
C GLN A 22 37.09 -3.58 -26.44
N HIS A 23 37.21 -4.41 -27.43
CA HIS A 23 37.79 -4.02 -28.76
C HIS A 23 36.73 -3.51 -29.76
N SER A 24 35.44 -3.70 -29.49
CA SER A 24 34.34 -3.37 -30.40
C SER A 24 33.69 -1.97 -30.21
N LYS A 25 34.28 -1.08 -29.40
CA LYS A 25 33.72 0.29 -29.23
C LYS A 25 34.01 1.24 -30.41
N ASN A 26 34.61 0.78 -31.48
CA ASN A 26 34.98 1.62 -32.66
C ASN A 26 34.57 1.01 -33.99
N THR A 27 33.31 0.60 -34.18
CA THR A 27 32.76 0.51 -35.55
C THR A 27 31.23 0.53 -35.51
N HIS A 28 30.65 1.49 -36.21
CA HIS A 28 29.22 1.59 -36.46
C HIS A 28 28.75 0.46 -37.41
N GLY A 29 27.65 -0.20 -36.99
CA GLY A 29 26.78 -0.94 -37.91
C GLY A 29 26.83 -2.45 -37.81
N ALA A 30 25.97 -3.04 -36.95
CA ALA A 30 25.29 -4.34 -37.17
C ALA A 30 24.35 -4.64 -36.02
N THR A 31 23.06 -4.53 -36.22
CA THR A 31 21.97 -4.68 -35.25
C THR A 31 21.49 -6.12 -35.03
N GLY A 32 22.32 -7.12 -35.22
CA GLY A 32 21.86 -8.53 -35.15
C GLY A 32 22.69 -9.48 -34.26
N PHE A 33 23.88 -9.06 -33.82
CA PHE A 33 24.80 -9.96 -33.09
C PHE A 33 24.98 -9.63 -31.58
N ALA A 34 24.48 -8.51 -31.11
CA ALA A 34 24.64 -8.07 -29.73
C ALA A 34 23.76 -8.89 -28.74
N THR A 35 22.57 -9.28 -29.15
CA THR A 35 21.62 -10.02 -28.32
C THR A 35 22.13 -11.39 -27.86
N SER A 36 22.78 -12.16 -28.76
CA SER A 36 23.26 -13.51 -28.42
C SER A 36 24.49 -13.53 -27.49
N ALA A 37 25.31 -12.47 -27.50
CA ALA A 37 26.48 -12.36 -26.62
C ALA A 37 26.10 -11.97 -25.21
N ASP A 38 25.13 -11.09 -25.05
CA ASP A 38 24.61 -10.65 -23.75
C ASP A 38 23.80 -11.77 -23.08
N GLU A 39 23.02 -12.52 -23.83
CA GLU A 39 22.30 -13.70 -23.32
C GLU A 39 23.26 -14.79 -22.79
N VAL A 40 24.31 -15.11 -23.54
CA VAL A 40 25.32 -16.09 -23.10
C VAL A 40 26.11 -15.60 -21.88
N ARG A 41 26.35 -14.29 -21.77
CA ARG A 41 26.99 -13.67 -20.61
C ARG A 41 26.08 -13.80 -19.38
N GLU A 42 24.81 -13.47 -19.52
CA GLU A 42 23.85 -13.55 -18.41
C GLU A 42 23.63 -15.01 -17.96
N GLU A 43 23.49 -15.97 -18.89
CA GLU A 43 23.42 -17.40 -18.54
C GLU A 43 24.66 -17.87 -17.76
N SER A 44 25.85 -17.42 -18.15
CA SER A 44 27.09 -17.77 -17.46
C SER A 44 27.17 -17.14 -16.08
N TYR A 45 26.75 -15.90 -15.93
CA TYR A 45 26.65 -15.20 -14.66
C TYR A 45 25.68 -15.91 -13.69
N GLN A 46 24.50 -16.28 -14.16
CA GLN A 46 23.50 -17.01 -13.34
C GLN A 46 23.99 -18.40 -12.92
N ALA A 47 24.75 -19.08 -13.77
CA ALA A 47 25.36 -20.37 -13.43
C ALA A 47 26.41 -20.22 -12.30
N ILE A 48 27.28 -19.22 -12.37
CA ILE A 48 28.29 -18.92 -11.34
C ILE A 48 27.60 -18.51 -10.04
N LYS A 49 26.63 -17.62 -10.10
CA LYS A 49 25.84 -17.18 -8.96
C LYS A 49 25.20 -18.36 -8.23
N LYS A 50 24.59 -19.30 -8.98
CA LYS A 50 23.98 -20.51 -8.41
C LYS A 50 25.01 -21.39 -7.68
N GLU A 51 26.21 -21.56 -8.25
CA GLU A 51 27.26 -22.39 -7.66
C GLU A 51 27.77 -21.78 -6.35
N ILE A 52 28.03 -20.46 -6.36
CA ILE A 52 28.46 -19.74 -5.15
C ILE A 52 27.37 -19.75 -4.09
N HIS A 53 26.13 -19.54 -4.46
CA HIS A 53 24.98 -19.62 -3.53
C HIS A 53 24.91 -21.00 -2.85
N THR A 54 25.01 -22.09 -3.65
CA THR A 54 24.97 -23.45 -3.10
C THR A 54 26.13 -23.69 -2.13
N HIS A 55 27.33 -23.27 -2.51
CA HIS A 55 28.53 -23.40 -1.66
C HIS A 55 28.36 -22.64 -0.33
N ILE A 56 27.84 -21.41 -0.36
CA ILE A 56 27.59 -20.65 0.87
C ILE A 56 26.55 -21.32 1.77
N ILE A 57 25.48 -21.88 1.20
CA ILE A 57 24.45 -22.58 1.98
C ILE A 57 24.98 -23.87 2.59
N ASP A 58 25.78 -24.62 1.84
CA ASP A 58 26.37 -25.90 2.28
C ASP A 58 27.43 -25.69 3.41
N GLU A 59 28.16 -24.59 3.36
CA GLU A 59 29.18 -24.24 4.39
C GLU A 59 28.61 -23.43 5.54
N MET A 60 27.36 -22.99 5.45
CA MET A 60 26.72 -22.17 6.47
C MET A 60 26.47 -22.96 7.76
N PRO A 61 26.95 -22.51 8.93
CA PRO A 61 26.68 -23.16 10.21
C PRO A 61 25.18 -23.32 10.46
N GLU A 62 24.76 -24.46 11.01
CA GLU A 62 23.34 -24.73 11.31
C GLU A 62 22.71 -23.69 12.23
N ASP A 63 23.47 -23.16 13.18
CA ASP A 63 23.01 -22.10 14.08
C ASP A 63 22.67 -20.81 13.32
N LEU A 64 23.50 -20.46 12.30
CA LEU A 64 23.26 -19.30 11.45
C LEU A 64 22.04 -19.51 10.55
N GLN A 65 21.87 -20.70 10.00
CA GLN A 65 20.66 -21.07 9.21
C GLN A 65 19.38 -20.92 10.05
N ARG A 66 19.40 -21.36 11.31
CA ARG A 66 18.29 -21.21 12.25
C ARG A 66 18.00 -19.73 12.57
N VAL A 67 19.03 -18.95 12.80
CA VAL A 67 18.90 -17.50 13.08
C VAL A 67 18.32 -16.76 11.89
N ILE A 68 18.75 -17.07 10.68
CA ILE A 68 18.18 -16.50 9.43
C ILE A 68 16.69 -16.83 9.30
N SER A 69 16.30 -18.09 9.65
CA SER A 69 14.90 -18.51 9.56
C SER A 69 14.00 -17.91 10.65
N GLN A 70 14.55 -17.52 11.81
CA GLN A 70 13.77 -17.04 12.96
C GLN A 70 13.58 -15.51 13.04
N SER A 71 14.15 -14.75 12.11
CA SER A 71 13.96 -13.27 11.98
C SER A 71 14.26 -12.43 13.24
N SER A 72 14.95 -12.96 14.25
CA SER A 72 15.11 -12.34 15.57
C SER A 72 16.50 -11.75 15.84
N ALA A 73 17.45 -11.86 14.92
CA ALA A 73 18.82 -11.37 15.09
C ALA A 73 19.02 -9.93 14.57
N ASP A 74 20.08 -9.28 15.05
CA ASP A 74 20.52 -7.99 14.52
C ASP A 74 20.86 -8.15 13.02
N GLN A 75 19.95 -7.65 12.18
CA GLN A 75 20.07 -7.74 10.72
C GLN A 75 21.39 -7.17 10.19
N LYS A 76 22.01 -6.22 10.89
CA LYS A 76 23.30 -5.63 10.48
C LYS A 76 24.45 -6.59 10.70
N GLU A 77 24.47 -7.32 11.82
CA GLU A 77 25.48 -8.30 12.12
C GLU A 77 25.34 -9.51 11.18
N LEU A 78 24.13 -9.98 10.99
CA LEU A 78 23.81 -11.07 10.07
C LEU A 78 24.24 -10.75 8.64
N ARG A 79 23.97 -9.53 8.17
CA ARG A 79 24.41 -9.05 6.86
C ARG A 79 25.93 -9.08 6.73
N ARG A 80 26.67 -8.59 7.73
CA ARG A 80 28.15 -8.60 7.72
C ARG A 80 28.72 -10.01 7.66
N LEU A 81 28.13 -10.96 8.39
CA LEU A 81 28.55 -12.36 8.36
C LEU A 81 28.35 -12.96 6.96
N VAL A 82 27.18 -12.77 6.36
CA VAL A 82 26.89 -13.26 5.02
C VAL A 82 27.73 -12.55 3.95
N GLU A 83 28.00 -11.25 4.07
CA GLU A 83 28.94 -10.51 3.22
C GLU A 83 30.36 -11.13 3.27
N GLY A 84 30.84 -11.48 4.48
CA GLY A 84 32.10 -12.19 4.64
C GLY A 84 32.13 -13.53 3.93
N MET A 85 31.12 -14.37 4.14
CA MET A 85 30.98 -15.66 3.47
C MET A 85 30.91 -15.54 1.94
N CYS A 86 30.19 -14.54 1.43
CA CYS A 86 30.14 -14.25 -0.01
C CYS A 86 31.52 -13.85 -0.56
N ALA A 87 32.25 -13.00 0.17
CA ALA A 87 33.59 -12.55 -0.24
C ALA A 87 34.60 -13.70 -0.27
N ASP A 88 34.57 -14.60 0.73
CA ASP A 88 35.42 -15.79 0.80
C ASP A 88 35.05 -16.78 -0.32
N ALA A 89 33.77 -17.08 -0.51
CA ALA A 89 33.31 -17.98 -1.56
C ALA A 89 33.65 -17.45 -2.98
N ILE A 90 33.60 -16.14 -3.20
CA ILE A 90 34.01 -15.51 -4.46
C ILE A 90 35.53 -15.63 -4.66
N LYS A 91 36.32 -15.48 -3.59
CA LYS A 91 37.77 -15.57 -3.63
C LYS A 91 38.25 -17.00 -3.91
N ASP A 92 37.58 -17.99 -3.31
CA ASP A 92 37.90 -19.40 -3.44
C ASP A 92 37.31 -20.05 -4.70
N ASN A 93 36.46 -19.32 -5.41
CA ASN A 93 35.81 -19.82 -6.61
C ASN A 93 36.82 -19.88 -7.79
N PRO A 94 36.91 -21.03 -8.48
CA PRO A 94 37.82 -21.21 -9.62
C PRO A 94 37.46 -20.37 -10.86
N PHE A 95 36.30 -19.72 -10.83
CA PHE A 95 35.85 -18.85 -11.94
C PHE A 95 36.29 -17.41 -11.70
N ALA A 96 36.97 -16.82 -12.69
CA ALA A 96 37.34 -15.43 -12.65
C ALA A 96 36.11 -14.52 -12.83
N ILE A 97 35.59 -14.00 -11.73
CA ILE A 97 34.50 -13.02 -11.74
C ILE A 97 35.09 -11.63 -11.97
N PRO A 98 34.66 -10.89 -13.01
CA PRO A 98 35.13 -9.53 -13.26
C PRO A 98 34.86 -8.62 -12.05
N LEU A 99 35.78 -7.73 -11.75
CA LEU A 99 35.67 -6.82 -10.60
C LEU A 99 34.36 -6.02 -10.59
N GLY A 100 33.89 -5.58 -11.78
CA GLY A 100 32.64 -4.84 -11.90
C GLY A 100 31.37 -5.67 -11.60
N ASP A 101 31.44 -7.00 -11.72
CA ASP A 101 30.30 -7.88 -11.46
C ASP A 101 30.29 -8.42 -10.01
N ARG A 102 31.39 -8.25 -9.26
CA ARG A 102 31.54 -8.79 -7.89
C ARG A 102 30.61 -8.11 -6.89
N GLU A 103 30.54 -6.80 -6.89
CA GLU A 103 29.66 -6.05 -5.98
C GLU A 103 28.19 -6.39 -6.26
N ARG A 104 27.80 -6.44 -7.53
CA ARG A 104 26.47 -6.88 -7.96
C ARG A 104 26.17 -8.28 -7.47
N LEU A 105 27.11 -9.22 -7.63
CA LEU A 105 26.94 -10.62 -7.22
C LEU A 105 26.77 -10.75 -5.69
N VAL A 106 27.57 -10.03 -4.91
CA VAL A 106 27.45 -10.03 -3.44
C VAL A 106 26.08 -9.51 -3.00
N GLU A 107 25.62 -8.39 -3.54
CA GLU A 107 24.32 -7.83 -3.21
C GLU A 107 23.16 -8.76 -3.62
N GLU A 108 23.25 -9.40 -4.77
CA GLU A 108 22.26 -10.38 -5.22
C GLU A 108 22.26 -11.65 -4.33
N LEU A 109 23.42 -12.14 -3.92
CA LEU A 109 23.54 -13.29 -3.01
C LEU A 109 22.97 -12.96 -1.62
N ILE A 110 23.29 -11.78 -1.08
CA ILE A 110 22.72 -11.31 0.17
C ILE A 110 21.18 -11.22 0.07
N SER A 111 20.68 -10.69 -1.03
CA SER A 111 19.23 -10.59 -1.27
C SER A 111 18.56 -11.96 -1.37
N GLU A 112 19.24 -12.98 -1.91
CA GLU A 112 18.74 -14.36 -1.96
C GLU A 112 18.81 -15.06 -0.60
N ILE A 113 19.87 -14.83 0.18
CA ILE A 113 20.09 -15.51 1.46
C ILE A 113 19.28 -14.84 2.59
N LEU A 114 19.30 -13.52 2.70
CA LEU A 114 18.69 -12.79 3.80
C LEU A 114 17.37 -12.09 3.43
N GLY A 115 17.19 -11.74 2.16
CA GLY A 115 16.06 -10.95 1.69
C GLY A 115 15.02 -11.76 0.92
N LEU A 116 14.30 -11.07 0.05
CA LEU A 116 13.23 -11.62 -0.78
C LEU A 116 13.72 -11.96 -2.21
N GLY A 117 14.99 -12.35 -2.33
CA GLY A 117 15.57 -12.80 -3.59
C GLY A 117 15.60 -11.70 -4.66
N PRO A 118 15.29 -12.05 -5.92
CA PRO A 118 15.44 -11.12 -7.04
C PRO A 118 14.52 -9.90 -6.98
N ILE A 119 13.45 -9.93 -6.19
CA ILE A 119 12.53 -8.79 -6.03
C ILE A 119 12.99 -7.77 -4.96
N GLU A 120 13.98 -8.10 -4.16
CA GLU A 120 14.51 -7.23 -3.10
C GLU A 120 14.94 -5.83 -3.60
N PRO A 121 15.68 -5.70 -4.73
CA PRO A 121 16.01 -4.39 -5.29
C PRO A 121 14.80 -3.57 -5.70
N LEU A 122 13.73 -4.22 -6.21
CA LEU A 122 12.48 -3.55 -6.59
C LEU A 122 11.74 -3.02 -5.35
N LEU A 123 11.79 -3.77 -4.25
CA LEU A 123 11.22 -3.34 -2.97
C LEU A 123 11.99 -2.18 -2.34
N LYS A 124 13.31 -2.12 -2.54
CA LYS A 124 14.15 -1.00 -2.06
C LYS A 124 14.05 0.26 -2.91
N ASP A 125 13.63 0.16 -4.17
CA ASP A 125 13.45 1.33 -5.05
C ASP A 125 12.27 2.19 -4.58
N PRO A 126 12.50 3.44 -4.11
CA PRO A 126 11.42 4.30 -3.60
C PRO A 126 10.42 4.72 -4.68
N SER A 127 10.79 4.64 -5.95
CA SER A 127 9.91 4.99 -7.06
C SER A 127 8.89 3.90 -7.41
N VAL A 128 9.08 2.67 -6.91
CA VAL A 128 8.18 1.53 -7.09
C VAL A 128 7.14 1.53 -5.97
N THR A 129 5.88 1.47 -6.34
CA THR A 129 4.74 1.41 -5.40
C THR A 129 4.17 0.01 -5.22
N GLU A 130 4.18 -0.80 -6.28
CA GLU A 130 3.72 -2.19 -6.25
C GLU A 130 4.66 -3.10 -7.03
N VAL A 131 4.82 -4.34 -6.56
CA VAL A 131 5.53 -5.42 -7.25
C VAL A 131 4.56 -6.59 -7.43
N MET A 132 4.37 -7.02 -8.67
CA MET A 132 3.45 -8.09 -9.04
C MET A 132 4.23 -9.22 -9.73
N VAL A 133 4.30 -10.36 -9.07
CA VAL A 133 4.95 -11.59 -9.55
C VAL A 133 3.85 -12.52 -10.07
N ASN A 134 3.82 -12.75 -11.37
CA ASN A 134 2.88 -13.65 -12.04
C ASN A 134 3.62 -14.89 -12.56
N GLY A 135 4.10 -15.72 -11.62
CA GLY A 135 5.01 -16.80 -11.90
C GLY A 135 6.49 -16.36 -11.95
N PRO A 136 7.43 -17.29 -12.14
CA PRO A 136 8.86 -17.01 -12.00
C PRO A 136 9.42 -16.05 -13.05
N ASP A 137 8.83 -15.99 -14.25
CA ASP A 137 9.38 -15.27 -15.41
C ASP A 137 8.66 -13.95 -15.72
N SER A 138 7.61 -13.61 -14.97
CA SER A 138 6.74 -12.49 -15.30
C SER A 138 6.54 -11.57 -14.10
N ILE A 139 7.42 -10.59 -13.95
CA ILE A 139 7.39 -9.62 -12.86
C ILE A 139 7.09 -8.23 -13.41
N TYR A 140 6.06 -7.61 -12.85
CA TYR A 140 5.64 -6.25 -13.14
C TYR A 140 5.82 -5.38 -11.91
N ILE A 141 6.04 -4.10 -12.13
CA ILE A 141 6.05 -3.07 -11.10
C ILE A 141 5.09 -1.95 -11.47
N GLU A 142 4.56 -1.27 -10.46
CA GLU A 142 3.92 0.02 -10.65
C GLU A 142 4.92 1.12 -10.27
N ARG A 143 5.11 2.08 -11.18
CA ARG A 143 5.94 3.26 -10.99
C ARG A 143 5.19 4.49 -11.48
N LYS A 144 4.96 5.47 -10.59
CA LYS A 144 4.17 6.68 -10.90
C LYS A 144 2.79 6.38 -11.51
N GLY A 145 2.11 5.34 -10.99
CA GLY A 145 0.78 4.94 -11.47
C GLY A 145 0.75 4.21 -12.82
N ARG A 146 1.93 3.81 -13.37
CA ARG A 146 2.02 3.06 -14.62
C ARG A 146 2.65 1.69 -14.40
N LEU A 147 2.03 0.67 -14.98
CA LEU A 147 2.55 -0.69 -14.95
C LEU A 147 3.68 -0.85 -15.96
N GLN A 148 4.76 -1.49 -15.52
CA GLN A 148 5.95 -1.77 -16.33
C GLN A 148 6.40 -3.21 -16.09
N LYS A 149 6.70 -3.95 -17.16
CA LYS A 149 7.35 -5.25 -17.06
C LYS A 149 8.82 -5.06 -16.74
N THR A 150 9.38 -5.89 -15.88
CA THR A 150 10.80 -5.90 -15.51
C THR A 150 11.54 -7.04 -16.21
N ASP A 151 12.86 -6.96 -16.24
CA ASP A 151 13.73 -8.06 -16.67
C ASP A 151 14.09 -9.00 -15.50
N VAL A 152 13.65 -8.69 -14.29
CA VAL A 152 13.87 -9.50 -13.10
C VAL A 152 13.10 -10.81 -13.21
N ARG A 153 13.72 -11.93 -12.80
CA ARG A 153 13.12 -13.28 -12.86
C ARG A 153 13.56 -14.11 -11.67
N PHE A 154 12.70 -14.99 -11.22
CA PHE A 154 13.09 -16.11 -10.35
C PHE A 154 13.73 -17.20 -11.18
N ARG A 155 14.57 -18.04 -10.56
CA ARG A 155 15.24 -19.17 -11.24
C ARG A 155 14.26 -20.21 -11.79
N ASN A 156 13.24 -20.51 -11.01
CA ASN A 156 12.16 -21.44 -11.32
C ASN A 156 11.02 -21.26 -10.31
N THR A 157 9.96 -22.05 -10.44
CA THR A 157 8.81 -22.07 -9.54
C THR A 157 9.19 -22.43 -8.10
N GLU A 158 10.12 -23.36 -7.89
CA GLU A 158 10.57 -23.77 -6.55
C GLU A 158 11.26 -22.63 -5.82
N HIS A 159 12.08 -21.84 -6.51
CA HIS A 159 12.71 -20.66 -5.94
C HIS A 159 11.67 -19.60 -5.53
N LEU A 160 10.65 -19.38 -6.37
CA LEU A 160 9.55 -18.49 -6.02
C LEU A 160 8.77 -19.00 -4.80
N MET A 161 8.45 -20.29 -4.75
CA MET A 161 7.78 -20.91 -3.60
C MET A 161 8.59 -20.76 -2.31
N HIS A 162 9.91 -20.94 -2.38
CA HIS A 162 10.78 -20.75 -1.22
C HIS A 162 10.74 -19.32 -0.67
N ILE A 163 10.70 -18.31 -1.55
CA ILE A 163 10.54 -16.91 -1.13
C ILE A 163 9.14 -16.66 -0.56
N ILE A 164 8.11 -17.25 -1.16
CA ILE A 164 6.74 -17.21 -0.63
C ILE A 164 6.69 -17.77 0.79
N ASP A 165 7.24 -18.97 1.00
CA ASP A 165 7.27 -19.62 2.31
C ASP A 165 8.00 -18.76 3.35
N ARG A 166 9.11 -18.12 2.97
CA ARG A 166 9.82 -17.17 3.84
C ARG A 166 8.94 -16.00 4.26
N ILE A 167 8.21 -15.39 3.32
CA ILE A 167 7.31 -14.27 3.59
C ILE A 167 6.20 -14.69 4.57
N VAL A 168 5.53 -15.79 4.30
CA VAL A 168 4.34 -16.20 5.07
C VAL A 168 4.70 -16.76 6.44
N THR A 169 5.82 -17.50 6.54
CA THR A 169 6.31 -18.04 7.80
C THR A 169 6.77 -16.94 8.76
N ALA A 170 7.37 -15.85 8.24
CA ALA A 170 7.78 -14.70 9.05
C ALA A 170 6.63 -14.04 9.82
N VAL A 171 5.39 -14.20 9.34
CA VAL A 171 4.16 -13.69 9.98
C VAL A 171 3.33 -14.79 10.65
N GLY A 172 3.91 -15.98 10.85
CA GLY A 172 3.25 -17.11 11.50
C GLY A 172 2.10 -17.72 10.68
N ARG A 173 2.15 -17.60 9.35
CA ARG A 173 1.16 -18.16 8.42
C ARG A 173 1.79 -19.22 7.54
N ARG A 174 0.97 -19.93 6.80
CA ARG A 174 1.40 -20.86 5.76
C ARG A 174 0.53 -20.73 4.52
N VAL A 175 1.04 -21.17 3.39
CA VAL A 175 0.31 -21.30 2.14
C VAL A 175 0.63 -22.68 1.57
N ASP A 176 -0.39 -23.48 1.29
CA ASP A 176 -0.29 -24.82 0.72
C ASP A 176 -1.55 -25.15 -0.11
N GLU A 177 -1.61 -26.35 -0.68
CA GLU A 177 -2.77 -26.76 -1.51
C GLU A 177 -4.11 -26.73 -0.75
N SER A 178 -4.09 -26.87 0.58
CA SER A 178 -5.30 -26.80 1.43
C SER A 178 -5.71 -25.38 1.72
N SER A 179 -4.74 -24.46 1.80
CA SER A 179 -4.93 -23.01 2.00
C SER A 179 -4.13 -22.26 0.95
N PRO A 180 -4.59 -22.23 -0.32
CA PRO A 180 -3.78 -21.79 -1.45
C PRO A 180 -3.68 -20.29 -1.63
N MET A 181 -4.22 -19.50 -0.70
CA MET A 181 -4.12 -18.05 -0.70
C MET A 181 -3.94 -17.51 0.72
N VAL A 182 -3.14 -16.44 0.84
CA VAL A 182 -2.85 -15.80 2.11
C VAL A 182 -2.52 -14.33 1.93
N ASP A 183 -2.99 -13.52 2.87
CA ASP A 183 -2.53 -12.15 3.05
C ASP A 183 -1.48 -12.11 4.15
N ALA A 184 -0.40 -11.40 3.91
CA ALA A 184 0.71 -11.23 4.84
C ALA A 184 1.17 -9.77 4.88
N ARG A 185 2.09 -9.46 5.79
CA ARG A 185 2.69 -8.14 5.90
C ARG A 185 4.19 -8.27 6.11
N LEU A 186 4.97 -7.53 5.35
CA LEU A 186 6.42 -7.46 5.56
C LEU A 186 6.75 -6.61 6.79
N ALA A 187 7.96 -6.74 7.29
CA ALA A 187 8.45 -5.99 8.44
C ALA A 187 8.45 -4.45 8.23
N ASP A 188 8.53 -4.00 6.98
CA ASP A 188 8.44 -2.59 6.61
C ASP A 188 7.01 -2.05 6.53
N GLY A 189 6.01 -2.91 6.76
CA GLY A 189 4.60 -2.59 6.68
C GLY A 189 3.94 -2.85 5.32
N SER A 190 4.70 -3.26 4.30
CA SER A 190 4.18 -3.57 2.97
C SER A 190 3.20 -4.75 3.02
N ARG A 191 2.07 -4.64 2.32
CA ARG A 191 1.06 -5.71 2.22
C ARG A 191 1.46 -6.71 1.16
N VAL A 192 1.29 -7.98 1.44
CA VAL A 192 1.56 -9.08 0.51
C VAL A 192 0.33 -9.94 0.37
N ASN A 193 -0.13 -10.13 -0.85
CA ASN A 193 -1.13 -11.15 -1.18
C ASN A 193 -0.43 -12.25 -1.98
N VAL A 194 -0.66 -13.50 -1.59
CA VAL A 194 -0.12 -14.69 -2.25
C VAL A 194 -1.28 -15.59 -2.66
N ILE A 195 -1.21 -16.12 -3.87
CA ILE A 195 -2.09 -17.19 -4.34
C ILE A 195 -1.27 -18.21 -5.13
N ILE A 196 -1.50 -19.50 -4.86
CA ILE A 196 -0.77 -20.61 -5.47
C ILE A 196 -1.72 -21.58 -6.18
N PRO A 197 -1.20 -22.51 -6.99
CA PRO A 197 -2.00 -23.64 -7.48
C PRO A 197 -2.64 -24.44 -6.30
N PRO A 198 -3.84 -25.03 -6.48
CA PRO A 198 -4.56 -25.18 -7.74
C PRO A 198 -5.42 -23.96 -8.18
N LEU A 199 -5.55 -22.93 -7.35
CA LEU A 199 -6.38 -21.77 -7.68
C LEU A 199 -5.72 -20.88 -8.74
N SER A 200 -4.42 -20.65 -8.66
CA SER A 200 -3.68 -19.90 -9.67
C SER A 200 -3.19 -20.84 -10.79
N LEU A 201 -3.87 -20.80 -11.93
CA LEU A 201 -3.57 -21.69 -13.07
C LEU A 201 -2.26 -21.36 -13.76
N SER A 202 -1.75 -20.16 -13.63
CA SER A 202 -0.48 -19.69 -14.21
C SER A 202 0.75 -19.92 -13.32
N GLY A 203 0.58 -20.61 -12.18
CA GLY A 203 1.60 -20.79 -11.17
C GLY A 203 1.47 -19.84 -9.96
N PRO A 204 2.42 -19.86 -9.03
CA PRO A 204 2.37 -18.99 -7.86
C PRO A 204 2.39 -17.51 -8.24
N CYS A 205 1.49 -16.71 -7.63
CA CYS A 205 1.44 -15.27 -7.82
C CYS A 205 1.63 -14.57 -6.48
N VAL A 206 2.39 -13.47 -6.49
CA VAL A 206 2.63 -12.62 -5.33
C VAL A 206 2.41 -11.17 -5.72
N THR A 207 1.57 -10.47 -4.97
CA THR A 207 1.40 -9.02 -5.13
C THR A 207 1.85 -8.33 -3.86
N ILE A 208 2.82 -7.43 -3.97
CA ILE A 208 3.36 -6.66 -2.85
C ILE A 208 3.05 -5.19 -3.09
N ARG A 209 2.20 -4.62 -2.24
CA ARG A 209 1.93 -3.18 -2.20
C ARG A 209 2.78 -2.55 -1.12
N LYS A 210 3.75 -1.74 -1.55
CA LYS A 210 4.70 -1.11 -0.64
C LYS A 210 4.02 -0.12 0.29
N PHE A 211 4.45 -0.14 1.55
CA PHE A 211 4.06 0.88 2.51
C PHE A 211 4.77 2.19 2.16
N SER A 212 3.98 3.24 1.84
CA SER A 212 4.55 4.55 1.55
C SER A 212 5.06 5.19 2.83
N LYS A 213 6.34 5.58 2.84
CA LYS A 213 6.93 6.36 3.94
C LYS A 213 6.70 7.86 3.79
N ASP A 214 6.31 8.30 2.59
CA ASP A 214 6.06 9.69 2.29
C ASP A 214 4.62 10.04 2.64
N VAL A 215 4.42 10.68 3.79
CA VAL A 215 3.14 11.25 4.19
C VAL A 215 2.91 12.52 3.38
N LEU A 216 1.86 12.51 2.56
CA LEU A 216 1.44 13.73 1.87
C LEU A 216 0.93 14.75 2.88
N THR A 217 1.36 15.99 2.72
CA THR A 217 0.88 17.13 3.50
C THR A 217 -0.24 17.84 2.76
N VAL A 218 -0.98 18.68 3.49
CA VAL A 218 -2.01 19.57 2.91
C VAL A 218 -1.42 20.41 1.78
N ASP A 219 -0.28 21.08 2.02
CA ASP A 219 0.38 21.94 1.03
C ASP A 219 0.71 21.18 -0.26
N LYS A 220 1.22 19.96 -0.15
CA LYS A 220 1.49 19.12 -1.32
C LYS A 220 0.22 18.73 -2.08
N MET A 221 -0.89 18.49 -1.37
CA MET A 221 -2.16 18.18 -2.03
C MET A 221 -2.73 19.39 -2.74
N ILE A 222 -2.56 20.61 -2.18
CA ILE A 222 -2.92 21.87 -2.85
C ILE A 222 -2.01 22.08 -4.07
N GLU A 223 -0.70 21.88 -3.95
CA GLU A 223 0.26 21.98 -5.06
C GLU A 223 -0.08 21.01 -6.21
N PHE A 224 -0.52 19.79 -5.89
CA PHE A 224 -0.99 18.82 -6.87
C PHE A 224 -2.38 19.17 -7.45
N GLY A 225 -3.03 20.24 -6.94
CA GLY A 225 -4.36 20.65 -7.35
C GLY A 225 -5.44 19.64 -6.98
N SER A 226 -5.26 18.93 -5.86
CA SER A 226 -6.28 18.01 -5.35
C SER A 226 -7.48 18.74 -4.74
N PHE A 227 -7.25 19.89 -4.14
CA PHE A 227 -8.23 20.86 -3.65
C PHE A 227 -7.57 22.23 -3.50
N ASP A 228 -8.35 23.29 -3.30
CA ASP A 228 -7.85 24.66 -3.12
C ASP A 228 -7.69 25.01 -1.62
N GLN A 229 -7.13 26.20 -1.38
CA GLN A 229 -6.88 26.70 -0.03
C GLN A 229 -8.19 26.88 0.78
N ARG A 230 -9.28 27.32 0.15
CA ARG A 230 -10.58 27.51 0.82
C ARG A 230 -11.17 26.20 1.33
N MET A 231 -11.07 25.15 0.49
CA MET A 231 -11.50 23.81 0.88
C MET A 231 -10.63 23.26 2.02
N ALA A 232 -9.31 23.52 2.01
CA ALA A 232 -8.39 23.12 3.08
C ALA A 232 -8.78 23.78 4.41
N GLU A 233 -9.01 25.08 4.44
CA GLU A 233 -9.43 25.84 5.62
C GLU A 233 -10.76 25.34 6.17
N PHE A 234 -11.75 25.13 5.29
CA PHE A 234 -13.03 24.56 5.70
C PHE A 234 -12.89 23.17 6.34
N LEU A 235 -12.11 22.29 5.73
CA LEU A 235 -11.90 20.92 6.23
C LEU A 235 -11.10 20.91 7.54
N GLU A 236 -10.14 21.83 7.70
CA GLU A 236 -9.43 22.04 8.96
C GLU A 236 -10.39 22.44 10.08
N ASP A 237 -11.26 23.43 9.80
CA ASP A 237 -12.28 23.90 10.73
C ASP A 237 -13.29 22.79 11.09
N CYS A 238 -13.71 21.97 10.10
CA CYS A 238 -14.55 20.80 10.34
C CYS A 238 -13.91 19.81 11.30
N VAL A 239 -12.61 19.47 11.10
CA VAL A 239 -11.90 18.52 11.98
C VAL A 239 -11.69 19.11 13.37
N LYS A 240 -11.25 20.38 13.49
CA LYS A 240 -11.10 21.07 14.78
C LYS A 240 -12.43 21.20 15.52
N GLY A 241 -13.50 21.50 14.78
CA GLY A 241 -14.85 21.63 15.30
C GLY A 241 -15.58 20.31 15.54
N ARG A 242 -14.87 19.18 15.48
CA ARG A 242 -15.39 17.84 15.80
C ARG A 242 -16.58 17.42 14.94
N LEU A 243 -16.58 17.75 13.66
CA LEU A 243 -17.55 17.19 12.73
C LEU A 243 -17.19 15.76 12.34
N ASN A 244 -18.19 14.91 12.21
CA ASN A 244 -18.03 13.54 11.74
C ASN A 244 -17.92 13.54 10.20
N ILE A 245 -16.83 12.99 9.67
CA ILE A 245 -16.50 13.10 8.25
C ILE A 245 -16.43 11.71 7.60
N VAL A 246 -17.09 11.56 6.48
CA VAL A 246 -16.97 10.39 5.59
C VAL A 246 -16.23 10.79 4.33
N VAL A 247 -15.04 10.23 4.10
CA VAL A 247 -14.29 10.39 2.86
C VAL A 247 -14.72 9.30 1.87
N SER A 248 -15.34 9.69 0.78
CA SER A 248 -15.90 8.79 -0.22
C SER A 248 -15.12 8.85 -1.55
N GLY A 249 -15.04 7.74 -2.25
CA GLY A 249 -14.38 7.70 -3.56
C GLY A 249 -14.14 6.29 -4.07
N GLY A 250 -13.80 6.16 -5.35
CA GLY A 250 -13.47 4.89 -5.99
C GLY A 250 -12.12 4.31 -5.53
N THR A 251 -11.77 3.13 -6.05
CA THR A 251 -10.46 2.51 -5.81
C THR A 251 -9.34 3.37 -6.38
N GLY A 252 -8.27 3.57 -5.61
CA GLY A 252 -7.11 4.36 -6.03
C GLY A 252 -7.36 5.88 -6.15
N SER A 253 -8.50 6.38 -5.67
CA SER A 253 -8.81 7.82 -5.66
C SER A 253 -8.02 8.62 -4.63
N GLY A 254 -7.41 7.95 -3.62
CA GLY A 254 -6.65 8.61 -2.56
C GLY A 254 -7.44 8.86 -1.27
N LYS A 255 -8.50 8.09 -1.00
CA LYS A 255 -9.31 8.20 0.23
C LYS A 255 -8.48 8.11 1.51
N THR A 256 -7.69 7.05 1.66
CA THR A 256 -6.83 6.84 2.84
C THR A 256 -5.80 7.96 2.98
N THR A 257 -5.26 8.45 1.85
CA THR A 257 -4.34 9.60 1.85
C THR A 257 -5.03 10.86 2.35
N LEU A 258 -6.25 11.16 1.84
CA LEU A 258 -7.03 12.31 2.28
C LEU A 258 -7.43 12.16 3.76
N LEU A 259 -7.90 10.99 4.18
CA LEU A 259 -8.20 10.71 5.59
C LEU A 259 -6.98 10.96 6.48
N ASN A 260 -5.79 10.51 6.06
CA ASN A 260 -4.55 10.76 6.79
C ASN A 260 -4.21 12.25 6.88
N VAL A 261 -4.40 13.00 5.79
CA VAL A 261 -4.21 14.46 5.77
C VAL A 261 -5.21 15.17 6.69
N LEU A 262 -6.50 14.81 6.62
CA LEU A 262 -7.52 15.36 7.52
C LEU A 262 -7.21 15.03 9.00
N SER A 263 -6.76 13.83 9.26
CA SER A 263 -6.38 13.40 10.62
C SER A 263 -5.23 14.25 11.19
N SER A 264 -4.38 14.86 10.35
CA SER A 264 -3.31 15.74 10.81
C SER A 264 -3.81 17.05 11.44
N TYR A 265 -5.05 17.45 11.17
CA TYR A 265 -5.69 18.61 11.78
C TYR A 265 -6.25 18.35 13.20
N VAL A 266 -6.32 17.07 13.63
CA VAL A 266 -6.75 16.72 14.99
C VAL A 266 -5.76 17.31 16.00
N PRO A 267 -6.24 18.06 17.02
CA PRO A 267 -5.36 18.64 18.03
C PRO A 267 -4.48 17.62 18.73
N ALA A 268 -3.21 17.96 18.99
CA ALA A 268 -2.24 17.06 19.64
C ALA A 268 -2.63 16.65 21.08
N THR A 269 -3.56 17.38 21.69
CA THR A 269 -4.07 17.08 23.04
C THR A 269 -5.11 15.95 23.06
N GLU A 270 -5.62 15.54 21.89
CA GLU A 270 -6.69 14.55 21.78
C GLU A 270 -6.12 13.13 21.61
N ARG A 271 -6.79 12.17 22.23
CA ARG A 271 -6.49 10.73 22.07
C ARG A 271 -7.17 10.20 20.83
N ILE A 272 -6.38 9.71 19.91
CA ILE A 272 -6.85 9.12 18.64
C ILE A 272 -6.74 7.60 18.71
N VAL A 273 -7.80 6.90 18.34
CA VAL A 273 -7.76 5.44 18.12
C VAL A 273 -8.04 5.18 16.63
N THR A 274 -7.07 4.60 15.93
CA THR A 274 -7.23 4.21 14.53
C THR A 274 -7.55 2.72 14.42
N LEU A 275 -8.47 2.37 13.53
CA LEU A 275 -8.95 1.02 13.30
C LEU A 275 -8.85 0.72 11.80
N GLU A 276 -8.06 -0.30 11.43
CA GLU A 276 -7.78 -0.58 10.03
C GLU A 276 -7.71 -2.10 9.79
N ASP A 277 -8.05 -2.55 8.58
CA ASP A 277 -7.79 -3.94 8.18
C ASP A 277 -6.30 -4.21 8.07
N SER A 278 -5.56 -3.20 7.67
CA SER A 278 -4.11 -3.18 7.65
C SER A 278 -3.67 -1.74 7.80
N ALA A 279 -2.84 -1.45 8.80
CA ALA A 279 -2.48 -0.09 9.17
C ALA A 279 -1.75 0.63 8.03
N GLU A 280 -2.41 1.63 7.45
CA GLU A 280 -1.90 2.54 6.42
C GLU A 280 -1.81 3.98 6.92
N LEU A 281 -2.60 4.33 7.94
CA LEU A 281 -2.60 5.68 8.50
C LEU A 281 -1.31 5.97 9.27
N GLN A 282 -0.75 7.14 9.04
CA GLN A 282 0.51 7.59 9.64
C GLN A 282 0.28 8.93 10.33
N LEU A 283 -0.34 8.90 11.49
CA LEU A 283 -0.60 10.08 12.29
C LEU A 283 0.64 10.46 13.10
N LYS A 284 0.91 11.76 13.20
CA LYS A 284 2.10 12.29 13.87
C LYS A 284 1.85 12.77 15.30
N GLN A 285 0.60 12.73 15.76
CA GLN A 285 0.25 13.10 17.13
C GLN A 285 0.82 12.10 18.13
N ASP A 286 1.20 12.56 19.31
CA ASP A 286 1.83 11.73 20.35
C ASP A 286 0.89 10.68 20.94
N HIS A 287 -0.42 10.97 20.95
CA HIS A 287 -1.41 10.11 21.62
C HIS A 287 -2.27 9.35 20.62
N VAL A 288 -1.64 8.52 19.78
CA VAL A 288 -2.31 7.63 18.81
C VAL A 288 -2.20 6.19 19.24
N VAL A 289 -3.32 5.46 19.20
CA VAL A 289 -3.37 4.02 19.37
C VAL A 289 -3.86 3.40 18.07
N THR A 290 -3.00 2.65 17.42
CA THR A 290 -3.32 1.97 16.16
C THR A 290 -3.73 0.52 16.43
N LEU A 291 -4.90 0.14 15.94
CA LEU A 291 -5.45 -1.21 16.03
C LEU A 291 -5.65 -1.76 14.61
N GLU A 292 -5.35 -3.04 14.45
CA GLU A 292 -5.47 -3.75 13.17
C GLU A 292 -6.33 -5.01 13.35
N THR A 293 -7.17 -5.32 12.38
CA THR A 293 -7.95 -6.56 12.37
C THR A 293 -7.02 -7.77 12.28
N ARG A 294 -7.48 -8.89 12.75
CA ARG A 294 -6.78 -10.15 12.63
C ARG A 294 -7.68 -11.18 11.98
N PRO A 295 -7.36 -11.67 10.77
CA PRO A 295 -8.09 -12.78 10.19
C PRO A 295 -7.89 -14.06 11.01
N PRO A 296 -8.80 -15.04 10.89
CA PRO A 296 -8.71 -16.29 11.62
C PRO A 296 -7.40 -17.02 11.32
N ASN A 297 -6.93 -17.82 12.27
CA ASN A 297 -5.79 -18.71 12.08
C ASN A 297 -6.16 -19.89 11.17
N ILE A 298 -5.24 -20.85 10.99
CA ILE A 298 -5.42 -22.03 10.14
C ILE A 298 -6.58 -22.92 10.64
N GLU A 299 -6.87 -22.88 11.93
CA GLU A 299 -7.95 -23.64 12.58
C GLU A 299 -9.30 -22.93 12.51
N GLY A 300 -9.34 -21.71 11.90
CA GLY A 300 -10.52 -20.87 11.79
C GLY A 300 -10.82 -20.07 13.06
N GLU A 301 -9.89 -20.02 14.01
CA GLU A 301 -10.06 -19.37 15.30
C GLU A 301 -9.24 -18.07 15.42
N GLY A 302 -9.55 -17.28 16.45
CA GLY A 302 -8.79 -16.10 16.82
C GLY A 302 -9.00 -14.91 15.90
N GLU A 303 -10.06 -14.90 15.09
CA GLU A 303 -10.46 -13.73 14.31
C GLU A 303 -10.76 -12.53 15.20
N VAL A 304 -10.31 -11.35 14.81
CA VAL A 304 -10.69 -10.05 15.38
C VAL A 304 -11.17 -9.18 14.25
N THR A 305 -12.46 -8.97 14.19
CA THR A 305 -13.10 -8.19 13.12
C THR A 305 -12.99 -6.67 13.36
N MET A 306 -13.21 -5.87 12.33
CA MET A 306 -13.31 -4.41 12.46
C MET A 306 -14.40 -4.03 13.46
N ARG A 307 -15.51 -4.75 13.49
CA ARG A 307 -16.61 -4.56 14.43
C ARG A 307 -16.18 -4.74 15.89
N ASP A 308 -15.37 -5.76 16.16
CA ASP A 308 -14.82 -6.00 17.51
C ASP A 308 -13.90 -4.86 17.94
N LEU A 309 -13.08 -4.36 17.00
CA LEU A 309 -12.19 -3.23 17.25
C LEU A 309 -12.98 -1.95 17.57
N VAL A 310 -14.02 -1.62 16.78
CA VAL A 310 -14.88 -0.44 17.07
C VAL A 310 -15.48 -0.54 18.47
N ARG A 311 -16.07 -1.69 18.82
CA ARG A 311 -16.66 -1.91 20.15
C ARG A 311 -15.65 -1.81 21.28
N ASN A 312 -14.44 -2.28 21.05
CA ASN A 312 -13.36 -2.16 22.04
C ASN A 312 -12.87 -0.72 22.17
N ALA A 313 -12.73 0.00 21.04
CA ALA A 313 -12.28 1.38 21.02
C ALA A 313 -13.15 2.30 21.89
N LEU A 314 -14.47 2.10 21.90
CA LEU A 314 -15.41 2.84 22.77
C LEU A 314 -15.10 2.74 24.28
N ARG A 315 -14.35 1.71 24.71
CA ARG A 315 -13.93 1.50 26.10
C ARG A 315 -12.51 2.01 26.37
N MET A 316 -11.82 2.48 25.32
CA MET A 316 -10.44 2.95 25.42
C MET A 316 -10.33 4.45 25.72
N ARG A 317 -11.46 5.13 25.97
CA ARG A 317 -11.55 6.59 26.18
C ARG A 317 -10.94 7.37 25.02
N PRO A 318 -11.36 7.14 23.77
CA PRO A 318 -10.91 7.92 22.64
C PRO A 318 -11.58 9.30 22.64
N ASP A 319 -10.84 10.33 22.21
CA ASP A 319 -11.43 11.62 21.79
C ASP A 319 -11.84 11.55 20.33
N ARG A 320 -11.15 10.77 19.51
CA ARG A 320 -11.41 10.52 18.09
C ARG A 320 -11.29 9.05 17.75
N ILE A 321 -12.23 8.55 16.97
CA ILE A 321 -12.15 7.22 16.36
C ILE A 321 -12.00 7.41 14.85
N ILE A 322 -10.94 6.84 14.27
CA ILE A 322 -10.67 6.93 12.84
C ILE A 322 -10.70 5.51 12.28
N VAL A 323 -11.73 5.20 11.49
CA VAL A 323 -11.85 3.91 10.82
C VAL A 323 -11.30 4.04 9.40
N GLY A 324 -10.25 3.29 9.08
CA GLY A 324 -9.57 3.37 7.78
C GLY A 324 -10.55 3.17 6.61
N GLU A 325 -11.44 2.20 6.73
CA GLU A 325 -12.50 1.96 5.76
C GLU A 325 -13.67 1.18 6.40
N CYS A 326 -14.90 1.61 6.12
CA CYS A 326 -16.11 0.84 6.38
C CYS A 326 -16.52 0.05 5.13
N ARG A 327 -16.75 -1.27 5.28
CA ARG A 327 -17.10 -2.19 4.20
C ARG A 327 -18.35 -3.00 4.46
N THR A 328 -18.61 -3.31 5.72
CA THR A 328 -19.66 -4.23 6.17
C THR A 328 -20.38 -3.71 7.43
N GLY A 329 -20.85 -4.58 8.28
CA GLY A 329 -21.69 -4.29 9.43
C GLY A 329 -21.06 -3.42 10.53
N GLU A 330 -19.76 -3.20 10.54
CA GLU A 330 -19.06 -2.25 11.44
C GLU A 330 -19.55 -0.81 11.27
N ALA A 331 -20.11 -0.48 10.10
CA ALA A 331 -20.69 0.83 9.85
C ALA A 331 -21.77 1.20 10.89
N LEU A 332 -22.56 0.24 11.37
CA LEU A 332 -23.55 0.47 12.42
C LEU A 332 -22.89 0.88 13.74
N ASP A 333 -21.87 0.14 14.17
CA ASP A 333 -21.18 0.41 15.44
C ASP A 333 -20.43 1.76 15.38
N MET A 334 -19.89 2.12 14.19
CA MET A 334 -19.27 3.43 13.96
C MET A 334 -20.31 4.58 14.01
N LEU A 335 -21.47 4.43 13.35
CA LEU A 335 -22.55 5.44 13.42
C LEU A 335 -23.06 5.60 14.85
N GLN A 336 -23.13 4.51 15.62
CA GLN A 336 -23.45 4.58 17.04
C GLN A 336 -22.38 5.35 17.82
N ALA A 337 -21.09 5.13 17.55
CA ALA A 337 -20.00 5.89 18.17
C ALA A 337 -20.16 7.39 17.91
N MET A 338 -20.39 7.77 16.64
CA MET A 338 -20.61 9.16 16.21
C MET A 338 -21.82 9.81 16.91
N ASN A 339 -22.89 9.03 17.19
CA ASN A 339 -24.12 9.50 17.82
C ASN A 339 -24.05 9.50 19.36
N THR A 340 -23.00 8.93 19.98
CA THR A 340 -22.95 8.73 21.43
C THR A 340 -21.76 9.40 22.11
N GLY A 341 -21.33 10.57 21.57
CA GLY A 341 -20.34 11.44 22.22
C GLY A 341 -18.89 11.21 21.77
N HIS A 342 -18.68 10.51 20.65
CA HIS A 342 -17.37 10.41 19.99
C HIS A 342 -17.37 11.28 18.71
N ASP A 343 -17.83 12.53 18.85
CA ASP A 343 -17.86 13.51 17.77
C ASP A 343 -16.47 13.76 17.18
N GLY A 344 -16.42 14.01 15.87
CA GLY A 344 -15.19 14.18 15.10
C GLY A 344 -14.54 12.87 14.68
N SER A 345 -15.29 11.77 14.71
CA SER A 345 -14.88 10.51 14.14
C SER A 345 -14.86 10.58 12.61
N MET A 346 -13.93 9.86 12.00
CA MET A 346 -13.75 9.89 10.55
C MET A 346 -13.63 8.48 9.98
N THR A 347 -14.10 8.30 8.75
CA THR A 347 -13.95 7.03 8.02
C THR A 347 -13.86 7.24 6.53
N THR A 348 -13.50 6.17 5.79
CA THR A 348 -13.68 6.13 4.34
C THR A 348 -14.75 5.13 3.93
N ALA A 349 -15.37 5.37 2.78
CA ALA A 349 -16.32 4.47 2.14
C ALA A 349 -16.10 4.43 0.61
N HIS A 350 -16.33 3.28 0.00
CA HIS A 350 -16.31 3.16 -1.46
C HIS A 350 -17.65 3.58 -2.06
N ALA A 351 -17.68 4.75 -2.72
CA ALA A 351 -18.83 5.19 -3.50
C ALA A 351 -18.40 6.15 -4.62
N ASN A 352 -19.30 6.42 -5.58
CA ASN A 352 -19.03 7.26 -6.74
C ASN A 352 -19.54 8.69 -6.57
N SER A 353 -20.39 8.94 -5.57
CA SER A 353 -20.91 10.26 -5.21
C SER A 353 -21.22 10.33 -3.72
N ALA A 354 -21.44 11.53 -3.18
CA ALA A 354 -21.86 11.73 -1.79
C ALA A 354 -23.20 11.02 -1.51
N ARG A 355 -24.12 11.06 -2.45
CA ARG A 355 -25.43 10.35 -2.35
C ARG A 355 -25.27 8.84 -2.35
N ASP A 356 -24.39 8.30 -3.22
CA ASP A 356 -24.10 6.87 -3.23
C ASP A 356 -23.41 6.42 -1.94
N ALA A 357 -22.61 7.29 -1.32
CA ALA A 357 -21.99 7.01 -0.02
C ALA A 357 -23.04 6.76 1.07
N LEU A 358 -24.10 7.57 1.11
CA LEU A 358 -25.22 7.34 2.03
C LEU A 358 -25.91 6.01 1.77
N SER A 359 -26.24 5.72 0.51
CA SER A 359 -26.87 4.44 0.12
C SER A 359 -25.96 3.24 0.45
N ARG A 360 -24.64 3.42 0.32
CA ARG A 360 -23.65 2.41 0.69
C ARG A 360 -23.63 2.18 2.20
N LEU A 361 -23.69 3.24 3.00
CA LEU A 361 -23.79 3.14 4.46
C LEU A 361 -25.08 2.42 4.88
N GLU A 362 -26.24 2.73 4.25
CA GLU A 362 -27.49 1.99 4.50
C GLU A 362 -27.29 0.48 4.26
N THR A 363 -26.67 0.12 3.14
CA THR A 363 -26.39 -1.28 2.80
C THR A 363 -25.48 -1.95 3.82
N MET A 364 -24.41 -1.27 4.25
CA MET A 364 -23.46 -1.80 5.26
C MET A 364 -24.16 -2.00 6.61
N VAL A 365 -25.04 -1.09 7.03
CA VAL A 365 -25.83 -1.25 8.26
C VAL A 365 -26.73 -2.48 8.16
N LEU A 366 -27.40 -2.71 7.03
CA LEU A 366 -28.19 -3.92 6.81
C LEU A 366 -27.35 -5.20 6.89
N MET A 367 -26.11 -5.16 6.43
CA MET A 367 -25.15 -6.29 6.55
C MET A 367 -24.75 -6.60 7.99
N SER A 368 -25.04 -5.73 8.97
CA SER A 368 -24.77 -6.00 10.39
C SER A 368 -25.56 -7.16 10.96
N GLY A 369 -26.60 -7.64 10.24
CA GLY A 369 -27.51 -8.70 10.66
C GLY A 369 -28.58 -8.25 11.68
N MET A 370 -28.70 -6.95 11.95
CA MET A 370 -29.75 -6.41 12.80
C MET A 370 -30.99 -6.04 11.97
N GLU A 371 -32.14 -6.49 12.40
CA GLU A 371 -33.43 -6.13 11.79
C GLU A 371 -33.83 -4.71 12.20
N LEU A 372 -33.35 -3.72 11.45
CA LEU A 372 -33.68 -2.31 11.64
C LEU A 372 -34.54 -1.81 10.49
N PRO A 373 -35.63 -1.07 10.75
CA PRO A 373 -36.38 -0.40 9.72
C PRO A 373 -35.47 0.60 8.93
N LEU A 374 -35.61 0.64 7.61
CA LEU A 374 -34.77 1.49 6.77
C LEU A 374 -34.81 2.97 7.19
N ARG A 375 -35.99 3.45 7.62
CA ARG A 375 -36.15 4.80 8.17
C ARG A 375 -35.30 5.05 9.41
N ALA A 376 -35.18 4.05 10.31
CA ALA A 376 -34.33 4.16 11.50
C ALA A 376 -32.84 4.22 11.13
N ILE A 377 -32.45 3.41 10.13
CA ILE A 377 -31.08 3.43 9.59
C ILE A 377 -30.74 4.82 9.01
N ARG A 378 -31.62 5.36 8.18
CA ARG A 378 -31.46 6.70 7.59
C ARG A 378 -31.40 7.79 8.64
N SER A 379 -32.25 7.72 9.65
CA SER A 379 -32.23 8.65 10.77
C SER A 379 -30.91 8.61 11.53
N GLN A 380 -30.34 7.41 11.77
CA GLN A 380 -29.03 7.27 12.41
C GLN A 380 -27.90 7.83 11.53
N ILE A 381 -27.92 7.59 10.23
CA ILE A 381 -26.91 8.13 9.32
C ILE A 381 -27.00 9.67 9.30
N ALA A 382 -28.21 10.22 9.14
CA ALA A 382 -28.43 11.65 9.05
C ALA A 382 -28.06 12.41 10.33
N SER A 383 -28.11 11.75 11.52
CA SER A 383 -27.68 12.35 12.78
C SER A 383 -26.20 12.16 13.07
N ALA A 384 -25.58 11.10 12.51
CA ALA A 384 -24.19 10.75 12.79
C ALA A 384 -23.21 11.45 11.87
N VAL A 385 -23.51 11.55 10.57
CA VAL A 385 -22.59 12.08 9.56
C VAL A 385 -22.88 13.55 9.33
N ASP A 386 -21.88 14.42 9.49
CA ASP A 386 -22.00 15.85 9.22
C ASP A 386 -21.54 16.19 7.79
N ILE A 387 -20.38 15.68 7.36
CA ILE A 387 -19.74 16.05 6.09
C ILE A 387 -19.35 14.79 5.29
N ILE A 388 -19.60 14.83 4.00
CA ILE A 388 -19.12 13.83 3.04
C ILE A 388 -18.15 14.53 2.08
N VAL A 389 -16.92 14.02 1.99
CA VAL A 389 -15.90 14.51 1.07
C VAL A 389 -15.70 13.49 -0.04
N GLN A 390 -16.12 13.83 -1.25
CA GLN A 390 -16.00 12.95 -2.42
C GLN A 390 -14.70 13.24 -3.16
N ILE A 391 -13.81 12.25 -3.23
CA ILE A 391 -12.54 12.32 -3.97
C ILE A 391 -12.56 11.35 -5.16
N ALA A 392 -12.07 11.80 -6.31
CA ALA A 392 -12.02 11.00 -7.53
C ALA A 392 -10.61 11.00 -8.16
N ARG A 393 -10.27 9.88 -8.80
CA ARG A 393 -9.16 9.81 -9.75
C ARG A 393 -9.72 10.13 -11.13
N LEU A 394 -9.23 11.21 -11.73
CA LEU A 394 -9.65 11.65 -13.06
C LEU A 394 -8.91 10.89 -14.17
N ARG A 395 -9.34 11.09 -15.42
CA ARG A 395 -8.81 10.33 -16.59
C ARG A 395 -7.33 10.59 -16.87
N ASP A 396 -6.83 11.75 -16.51
CA ASP A 396 -5.42 12.13 -16.61
C ASP A 396 -4.55 11.56 -15.47
N GLY A 397 -5.17 10.83 -14.53
CA GLY A 397 -4.52 10.26 -13.35
C GLY A 397 -4.46 11.19 -12.16
N SER A 398 -4.85 12.47 -12.29
CA SER A 398 -4.94 13.41 -11.17
C SER A 398 -6.03 12.98 -10.19
N ARG A 399 -5.84 13.34 -8.91
CA ARG A 399 -6.80 13.06 -7.84
C ARG A 399 -7.33 14.39 -7.33
N LYS A 400 -8.67 14.53 -7.34
CA LYS A 400 -9.32 15.80 -6.93
C LYS A 400 -10.49 15.52 -6.01
N ILE A 401 -10.68 16.40 -5.01
CA ILE A 401 -11.95 16.49 -4.32
C ILE A 401 -12.94 17.06 -5.32
N ILE A 402 -13.94 16.27 -5.69
CA ILE A 402 -14.93 16.69 -6.69
C ILE A 402 -16.19 17.25 -6.05
N ASN A 403 -16.42 16.97 -4.76
CA ASN A 403 -17.55 17.50 -4.01
C ASN A 403 -17.28 17.44 -2.51
N ILE A 404 -17.71 18.46 -1.78
CA ILE A 404 -17.86 18.46 -0.32
C ILE A 404 -19.33 18.77 -0.05
N ALA A 405 -20.04 17.82 0.54
CA ALA A 405 -21.46 17.91 0.85
C ALA A 405 -21.70 17.83 2.37
N GLU A 406 -22.60 18.65 2.86
CA GLU A 406 -23.14 18.59 4.21
C GLU A 406 -24.39 17.72 4.25
N VAL A 407 -24.53 16.87 5.27
CA VAL A 407 -25.76 16.16 5.57
C VAL A 407 -26.67 17.07 6.40
N THR A 408 -27.77 17.50 5.81
CA THR A 408 -28.65 18.53 6.42
C THR A 408 -29.83 17.95 7.20
N GLY A 409 -29.91 16.62 7.30
CA GLY A 409 -30.95 15.91 8.03
C GLY A 409 -31.80 15.02 7.13
N MET A 410 -33.12 14.96 7.41
CA MET A 410 -34.05 14.15 6.65
C MET A 410 -35.29 14.95 6.24
N GLU A 411 -35.74 14.72 5.01
CA GLU A 411 -37.05 15.17 4.53
C GLU A 411 -37.89 13.93 4.20
N GLY A 412 -38.91 13.66 5.04
CA GLY A 412 -39.67 12.41 4.99
C GLY A 412 -38.75 11.20 5.30
N ASP A 413 -38.57 10.35 4.29
CA ASP A 413 -37.71 9.16 4.38
C ASP A 413 -36.40 9.32 3.61
N ILE A 414 -36.06 10.53 3.16
CA ILE A 414 -34.87 10.79 2.34
C ILE A 414 -33.88 11.63 3.16
N ILE A 415 -32.61 11.22 3.16
CA ILE A 415 -31.49 12.01 3.72
C ILE A 415 -31.21 13.16 2.75
N THR A 416 -31.18 14.39 3.28
CA THR A 416 -30.92 15.60 2.51
C THR A 416 -29.44 15.98 2.56
N LEU A 417 -28.93 16.44 1.42
CA LEU A 417 -27.56 16.90 1.24
C LEU A 417 -27.55 18.32 0.68
N GLN A 418 -26.58 19.10 1.14
CA GLN A 418 -26.26 20.41 0.59
C GLN A 418 -24.82 20.41 0.09
N ASP A 419 -24.61 20.62 -1.20
CA ASP A 419 -23.27 20.81 -1.75
C ASP A 419 -22.69 22.14 -1.28
N LEU A 420 -21.49 22.11 -0.72
CA LEU A 420 -20.76 23.30 -0.24
C LEU A 420 -19.68 23.71 -1.23
N PHE A 421 -18.88 22.73 -1.67
CA PHE A 421 -17.83 22.93 -2.66
C PHE A 421 -17.91 21.83 -3.73
N TYR A 422 -17.54 22.18 -4.95
CA TYR A 422 -17.47 21.22 -6.05
C TYR A 422 -16.39 21.59 -7.06
N PHE A 423 -15.90 20.61 -7.79
CA PHE A 423 -14.97 20.80 -8.89
C PHE A 423 -15.73 20.87 -10.21
N GLU A 424 -15.65 22.02 -10.89
CA GLU A 424 -16.19 22.20 -12.22
C GLU A 424 -15.13 21.85 -13.27
N ASN A 425 -15.40 20.82 -14.07
CA ASN A 425 -14.50 20.34 -15.11
C ASN A 425 -14.70 21.15 -16.40
N HIS A 426 -13.67 21.86 -16.86
CA HIS A 426 -13.69 22.67 -18.08
C HIS A 426 -13.15 21.94 -19.31
N GLY A 427 -12.75 20.64 -19.19
CA GLY A 427 -12.20 19.85 -20.27
C GLY A 427 -10.72 19.48 -20.05
N VAL A 428 -10.01 19.28 -21.13
CA VAL A 428 -8.58 18.90 -21.11
C VAL A 428 -7.75 19.92 -21.88
N ASP A 429 -6.56 20.19 -21.38
CA ASP A 429 -5.58 21.06 -22.06
C ASP A 429 -4.86 20.33 -23.20
N GLN A 430 -3.91 21.02 -23.84
CA GLN A 430 -3.12 20.48 -24.96
C GLN A 430 -2.21 19.32 -24.55
N ASP A 431 -1.88 19.22 -23.26
CA ASP A 431 -1.07 18.14 -22.67
C ASP A 431 -1.93 16.94 -22.20
N GLY A 432 -3.27 17.00 -22.41
CA GLY A 432 -4.22 15.97 -22.00
C GLY A 432 -4.54 16.01 -20.50
N ARG A 433 -4.20 17.11 -19.78
CA ARG A 433 -4.51 17.28 -18.35
C ARG A 433 -5.89 17.89 -18.20
N ILE A 434 -6.62 17.45 -17.18
CA ILE A 434 -7.94 17.98 -16.86
C ILE A 434 -7.80 19.37 -16.25
N THR A 435 -8.47 20.34 -16.88
CA THR A 435 -8.60 21.72 -16.41
C THR A 435 -9.95 21.93 -15.75
N GLY A 436 -10.01 22.83 -14.78
CA GLY A 436 -11.25 23.15 -14.07
C GLY A 436 -11.00 24.07 -12.89
N ALA A 437 -12.07 24.40 -12.19
CA ALA A 437 -12.04 25.28 -11.02
C ALA A 437 -12.73 24.63 -9.83
N PHE A 438 -12.25 24.92 -8.63
CA PHE A 438 -12.96 24.63 -7.40
C PHE A 438 -13.89 25.79 -7.08
N LEU A 439 -15.17 25.48 -6.97
CA LEU A 439 -16.23 26.47 -6.76
C LEU A 439 -16.96 26.17 -5.45
N THR A 440 -17.58 27.21 -4.91
CA THR A 440 -18.51 27.09 -3.78
C THR A 440 -19.95 27.27 -4.28
N SER A 441 -20.90 26.65 -3.58
CA SER A 441 -22.33 26.85 -3.86
C SER A 441 -22.84 28.21 -3.40
N GLY A 442 -22.06 28.98 -2.65
CA GLY A 442 -22.50 30.25 -2.04
C GLY A 442 -23.42 30.09 -0.84
N LEU A 443 -23.71 28.86 -0.44
CA LEU A 443 -24.58 28.56 0.69
C LEU A 443 -23.78 28.42 1.98
N ARG A 444 -24.26 29.04 3.04
CA ARG A 444 -23.65 28.88 4.37
C ARG A 444 -24.04 27.51 4.95
N PRO A 445 -23.09 26.72 5.44
CA PRO A 445 -23.41 25.41 6.00
C PRO A 445 -24.19 25.52 7.32
N LEU A 446 -25.10 24.58 7.56
CA LEU A 446 -25.86 24.45 8.79
C LEU A 446 -24.97 24.03 9.97
N CYS A 447 -23.90 23.26 9.71
CA CYS A 447 -22.92 22.84 10.71
C CYS A 447 -22.19 24.02 11.38
N THR A 448 -22.34 25.26 10.88
CA THR A 448 -21.76 26.46 11.50
C THR A 448 -22.13 26.58 12.99
N GLU A 449 -23.34 26.18 13.38
CA GLU A 449 -23.77 26.22 14.81
C GLU A 449 -22.98 25.20 15.63
N LYS A 450 -22.83 23.97 15.12
CA LYS A 450 -22.04 22.91 15.78
C LYS A 450 -20.56 23.30 15.90
N LEU A 451 -20.01 23.93 14.86
CA LEU A 451 -18.64 24.47 14.85
C LEU A 451 -18.46 25.55 15.92
N ALA A 452 -19.39 26.49 16.01
CA ALA A 452 -19.36 27.59 16.99
C ALA A 452 -19.43 27.06 18.45
N MET A 453 -20.24 26.02 18.72
CA MET A 453 -20.27 25.36 20.01
C MET A 453 -18.93 24.74 20.41
N ASN A 454 -18.13 24.32 19.43
CA ASN A 454 -16.78 23.77 19.62
C ASN A 454 -15.67 24.84 19.49
N GLY A 455 -16.03 26.13 19.50
CA GLY A 455 -15.09 27.25 19.47
C GLY A 455 -14.49 27.59 18.12
N VAL A 456 -15.06 27.04 17.02
CA VAL A 456 -14.62 27.31 15.66
C VAL A 456 -15.61 28.24 14.97
N THR A 457 -15.09 29.32 14.37
CA THR A 457 -15.90 30.31 13.63
C THR A 457 -15.45 30.34 12.18
N LEU A 458 -16.34 29.97 11.26
CA LEU A 458 -16.04 30.02 9.83
C LEU A 458 -15.90 31.46 9.34
N PRO A 459 -14.88 31.78 8.54
CA PRO A 459 -14.75 33.08 7.89
C PRO A 459 -15.98 33.37 7.01
N PRO A 460 -16.53 34.59 7.04
CA PRO A 460 -17.73 34.94 6.27
C PRO A 460 -17.54 34.86 4.76
N ASP A 461 -16.31 35.05 4.29
CA ASP A 461 -15.91 35.10 2.88
C ASP A 461 -15.59 33.70 2.29
N LEU A 462 -15.53 32.68 3.13
CA LEU A 462 -15.17 31.30 2.70
C LEU A 462 -16.13 30.75 1.62
N PHE A 463 -17.40 31.16 1.64
CA PHE A 463 -18.45 30.73 0.72
C PHE A 463 -18.88 31.82 -0.28
N ILE A 464 -18.11 32.92 -0.40
CA ILE A 464 -18.37 33.92 -1.42
C ILE A 464 -17.91 33.41 -2.78
N MET A 465 -18.82 33.51 -3.81
CA MET A 465 -18.54 33.10 -5.20
C MET A 465 -17.51 34.02 -5.88
#